data_5c93445f36b8b5208c0fba452fd39e38
#
_entry.id   5c93445f36b8b5208c0fba452fd39e38
#
_cell.length_a   1.000
_cell.length_b   1.000
_cell.length_c   1.000
_cell.angle_alpha   90.00
_cell.angle_beta   90.00
_cell.angle_gamma   90.00
#
_symmetry.space_group_name_H-M   'P 1'
#
loop_
_entity.id
_entity.type
_entity.pdbx_description
1 polymer ?
#
loop_
_entity_poly.entity_id
_entity_poly.type
_entity_poly.pdbx_seq_one_letter_code
_entity_poly.pdbx_strand_id
1 'polypeptide(L)'
;LNLRKAPSYPPNIIVEVSFVDYSSNQILNAEESAFVNLNISNIGQGKASELYVDISPHSIEGLTYNSGQIIGNIGPGQSKEVKIFITADRLVKSQQVDLLLDFSEANDFPPDQHSLSFEVREFIAPELVLVSGLDIEDASNNGMVEAGELATITGAVQNIGQGSAKDVKVRIDLGNNVYFGGECNSEFSLNTIE
;
A
#
# COMPACT_ATOMS: atom_id res chain seq x y z
N LEU A 1 45.02 43.80 12.34
CA LEU A 1 43.82 43.01 12.69
C LEU A 1 44.08 41.57 12.23
N ASN A 2 44.45 40.65 13.11
CA ASN A 2 44.62 39.24 12.76
C ASN A 2 43.26 38.55 12.82
N LEU A 3 42.60 38.46 11.67
CA LEU A 3 41.39 37.64 11.53
C LEU A 3 41.81 36.18 11.42
N ARG A 4 41.52 35.39 12.44
CA ARG A 4 41.59 33.94 12.37
C ARG A 4 40.23 33.41 11.88
N LYS A 5 40.23 32.61 10.80
CA LYS A 5 39.06 31.84 10.39
C LYS A 5 38.71 30.90 11.54
N ALA A 6 37.45 30.92 11.98
CA ALA A 6 36.99 29.95 12.95
C ALA A 6 37.19 28.52 12.37
N PRO A 7 37.54 27.53 13.20
CA PRO A 7 37.66 26.17 12.74
C PRO A 7 36.29 25.73 12.15
N SER A 8 36.32 25.21 10.94
CA SER A 8 35.15 24.60 10.31
C SER A 8 35.11 23.14 10.75
N TYR A 9 34.13 22.76 11.51
CA TYR A 9 33.88 21.37 11.86
C TYR A 9 33.00 20.70 10.80
N PRO A 10 33.30 19.45 10.38
CA PRO A 10 32.45 18.72 9.45
C PRO A 10 31.14 18.28 10.13
N PRO A 11 30.06 18.12 9.36
CA PRO A 11 28.92 17.34 9.82
C PRO A 11 29.32 15.86 9.91
N ASN A 12 28.56 15.09 10.67
CA ASN A 12 28.62 13.63 10.70
C ASN A 12 27.18 13.13 10.65
N ILE A 13 26.78 12.67 9.47
CA ILE A 13 25.40 12.32 9.18
C ILE A 13 25.22 10.82 9.32
N ILE A 14 24.28 10.42 10.15
CA ILE A 14 23.81 9.03 10.27
C ILE A 14 22.42 8.95 9.65
N VAL A 15 22.19 7.91 8.86
CA VAL A 15 20.90 7.62 8.23
C VAL A 15 20.44 6.23 8.62
N GLU A 16 19.22 6.14 9.10
CA GLU A 16 18.51 4.87 9.29
C GLU A 16 17.41 4.78 8.22
N VAL A 17 17.39 3.67 7.49
CA VAL A 17 16.45 3.42 6.39
C VAL A 17 15.54 2.27 6.77
N SER A 18 14.24 2.44 6.59
CA SER A 18 13.27 1.38 6.79
C SER A 18 12.16 1.44 5.75
N PHE A 19 11.65 0.27 5.37
CA PHE A 19 10.45 0.12 4.55
C PHE A 19 9.24 -0.03 5.47
N VAL A 20 8.18 0.72 5.19
CA VAL A 20 6.94 0.68 5.97
C VAL A 20 5.77 0.56 5.00
N ASP A 21 5.15 -0.59 5.00
CA ASP A 21 3.92 -0.89 4.28
C ASP A 21 2.71 -0.79 5.21
N TYR A 22 1.53 -0.66 4.63
CA TYR A 22 0.30 -0.50 5.40
C TYR A 22 -0.08 -1.78 6.17
N SER A 23 0.21 -2.94 5.59
CA SER A 23 -0.08 -4.26 6.18
C SER A 23 0.96 -4.73 7.20
N SER A 24 2.11 -4.04 7.30
CA SER A 24 3.24 -4.36 8.18
C SER A 24 3.83 -5.75 7.96
N ASN A 25 3.73 -6.28 6.74
CA ASN A 25 4.29 -7.57 6.34
C ASN A 25 5.59 -7.46 5.51
N GLN A 26 6.05 -6.23 5.25
CA GLN A 26 7.21 -5.89 4.42
C GLN A 26 7.06 -6.32 2.95
N ILE A 27 5.83 -6.43 2.47
CA ILE A 27 5.49 -6.78 1.10
C ILE A 27 4.61 -5.68 0.53
N LEU A 28 4.94 -5.19 -0.66
CA LEU A 28 4.11 -4.25 -1.39
C LEU A 28 3.27 -5.01 -2.41
N ASN A 29 1.98 -5.21 -2.13
CA ASN A 29 1.08 -5.82 -3.08
C ASN A 29 0.64 -4.83 -4.15
N ALA A 30 0.22 -5.33 -5.31
CA ALA A 30 -0.43 -4.51 -6.33
C ALA A 30 -1.59 -3.69 -5.73
N GLU A 31 -1.76 -2.46 -6.21
CA GLU A 31 -2.77 -1.49 -5.73
C GLU A 31 -2.54 -1.00 -4.28
N GLU A 32 -1.38 -1.28 -3.69
CA GLU A 32 -1.00 -0.79 -2.36
C GLU A 32 0.02 0.36 -2.44
N SER A 33 0.13 1.07 -1.31
CA SER A 33 1.14 2.11 -1.10
C SER A 33 1.95 1.81 0.15
N ALA A 34 3.22 2.15 0.07
CA ALA A 34 4.18 2.06 1.16
C ALA A 34 5.04 3.32 1.20
N PHE A 35 5.96 3.42 2.13
CA PHE A 35 6.98 4.45 2.10
C PHE A 35 8.31 3.95 2.64
N VAL A 36 9.39 4.50 2.09
CA VAL A 36 10.72 4.42 2.66
C VAL A 36 10.86 5.55 3.66
N ASN A 37 11.12 5.21 4.91
CA ASN A 37 11.36 6.17 5.97
C ASN A 37 12.85 6.35 6.18
N LEU A 38 13.31 7.60 6.13
CA LEU A 38 14.69 8.00 6.39
C LEU A 38 14.73 8.80 7.68
N ASN A 39 15.36 8.26 8.72
CA ASN A 39 15.69 8.98 9.94
C ASN A 39 17.14 9.48 9.83
N ILE A 40 17.32 10.77 9.66
CA ILE A 40 18.60 11.39 9.35
C ILE A 40 19.01 12.26 10.53
N SER A 41 20.19 11.97 11.11
CA SER A 41 20.71 12.69 12.28
C SER A 41 22.10 13.23 12.02
N ASN A 42 22.35 14.48 12.38
CA ASN A 42 23.67 15.07 12.35
C ASN A 42 24.28 15.05 13.77
N ILE A 43 25.17 14.10 14.02
CA ILE A 43 25.89 13.95 15.29
C ILE A 43 27.23 14.70 15.29
N GLY A 44 27.58 15.35 14.18
CA GLY A 44 28.80 16.16 14.04
C GLY A 44 28.66 17.55 14.65
N GLN A 45 29.75 18.32 14.58
CA GLN A 45 29.80 19.68 15.10
C GLN A 45 29.53 20.73 14.00
N GLY A 46 29.59 20.34 12.72
CA GLY A 46 29.30 21.19 11.58
C GLY A 46 27.87 21.01 11.09
N LYS A 47 27.38 22.01 10.35
CA LYS A 47 26.08 21.95 9.70
C LYS A 47 26.21 21.18 8.37
N ALA A 48 25.35 20.20 8.13
CA ALA A 48 25.13 19.63 6.81
C ALA A 48 24.28 20.60 5.97
N SER A 49 24.71 20.86 4.74
CA SER A 49 24.07 21.83 3.85
C SER A 49 23.62 21.16 2.56
N GLU A 50 22.39 21.50 2.12
CA GLU A 50 21.83 21.04 0.84
C GLU A 50 21.88 19.50 0.69
N LEU A 51 21.66 18.78 1.77
CA LEU A 51 21.60 17.32 1.73
C LEU A 51 20.49 16.87 0.79
N TYR A 52 20.83 15.95 -0.11
CA TYR A 52 19.96 15.39 -1.12
C TYR A 52 20.17 13.88 -1.18
N VAL A 53 19.11 13.12 -1.48
CA VAL A 53 19.20 11.69 -1.76
C VAL A 53 18.71 11.40 -3.17
N ASP A 54 19.49 10.61 -3.89
CA ASP A 54 19.16 9.99 -5.16
C ASP A 54 18.87 8.51 -4.94
N ILE A 55 17.80 8.01 -5.56
CA ILE A 55 17.34 6.62 -5.40
C ILE A 55 17.38 5.95 -6.76
N SER A 56 18.17 4.91 -6.85
CA SER A 56 18.25 4.08 -8.05
C SER A 56 17.73 2.65 -7.80
N PRO A 57 17.14 2.02 -8.84
CA PRO A 57 16.87 2.56 -10.17
C PRO A 57 15.86 3.73 -10.14
N HIS A 58 15.95 4.67 -11.10
CA HIS A 58 15.07 5.83 -11.13
C HIS A 58 13.63 5.51 -11.56
N SER A 59 13.39 4.32 -12.08
CA SER A 59 12.07 3.80 -12.40
C SER A 59 12.06 2.28 -12.35
N ILE A 60 10.94 1.74 -11.89
CA ILE A 60 10.65 0.30 -11.90
C ILE A 60 9.24 0.16 -12.47
N GLU A 61 9.07 -0.78 -13.42
CA GLU A 61 7.76 -1.01 -14.04
C GLU A 61 6.70 -1.38 -12.99
N GLY A 62 5.57 -0.71 -13.05
CA GLY A 62 4.47 -0.89 -12.09
C GLY A 62 4.67 -0.21 -10.74
N LEU A 63 5.79 0.48 -10.50
CA LEU A 63 6.03 1.26 -9.30
C LEU A 63 6.14 2.76 -9.61
N THR A 64 5.49 3.56 -8.79
CA THR A 64 5.63 5.03 -8.83
C THR A 64 6.24 5.53 -7.53
N TYR A 65 7.36 6.23 -7.63
CA TYR A 65 8.04 6.87 -6.50
C TYR A 65 8.89 8.04 -6.98
N ASN A 66 9.25 8.92 -6.04
CA ASN A 66 10.18 10.01 -6.32
C ASN A 66 11.62 9.51 -6.13
N SER A 67 12.37 9.40 -7.22
CA SER A 67 13.77 8.95 -7.20
C SER A 67 14.76 9.99 -6.69
N GLY A 68 14.33 11.24 -6.47
CA GLY A 68 15.19 12.31 -5.97
C GLY A 68 14.50 13.16 -4.91
N GLN A 69 15.09 13.28 -3.71
CA GLN A 69 14.48 14.02 -2.61
C GLN A 69 15.45 15.01 -1.98
N ILE A 70 15.03 16.28 -1.92
CA ILE A 70 15.74 17.32 -1.19
C ILE A 70 15.45 17.16 0.30
N ILE A 71 16.50 16.91 1.09
CA ILE A 71 16.46 16.83 2.54
C ILE A 71 16.72 18.22 3.14
N GLY A 72 17.66 18.95 2.54
CA GLY A 72 18.04 20.31 2.93
C GLY A 72 19.07 20.33 4.04
N ASN A 73 19.02 21.34 4.91
CA ASN A 73 20.03 21.57 5.93
C ASN A 73 19.69 20.82 7.24
N ILE A 74 20.74 20.30 7.91
CA ILE A 74 20.65 19.67 9.24
C ILE A 74 21.77 20.24 10.12
N GLY A 75 21.40 20.98 11.15
CA GLY A 75 22.35 21.53 12.12
C GLY A 75 22.95 20.47 13.05
N PRO A 76 24.04 20.81 13.77
CA PRO A 76 24.61 19.94 14.78
C PRO A 76 23.59 19.49 15.83
N GLY A 77 23.51 18.19 16.11
CA GLY A 77 22.56 17.60 17.05
C GLY A 77 21.09 17.58 16.59
N GLN A 78 20.81 17.98 15.36
CA GLN A 78 19.46 17.95 14.80
C GLN A 78 19.21 16.66 14.03
N SER A 79 17.94 16.26 14.01
CA SER A 79 17.44 15.11 13.22
C SER A 79 16.30 15.53 12.33
N LYS A 80 16.09 14.78 11.26
CA LYS A 80 14.99 14.99 10.29
C LYS A 80 14.46 13.65 9.82
N GLU A 81 13.14 13.52 9.78
CA GLU A 81 12.44 12.40 9.17
C GLU A 81 11.99 12.78 7.76
N VAL A 82 12.25 11.90 6.79
CA VAL A 82 11.81 12.06 5.40
C VAL A 82 11.12 10.77 4.96
N LYS A 83 9.94 10.91 4.36
CA LYS A 83 9.16 9.80 3.82
C LYS A 83 9.09 9.88 2.31
N ILE A 84 9.49 8.81 1.65
CA ILE A 84 9.43 8.67 0.19
C ILE A 84 8.34 7.65 -0.10
N PHE A 85 7.23 8.12 -0.65
CA PHE A 85 6.08 7.26 -0.96
C PHE A 85 6.37 6.42 -2.19
N ILE A 86 5.94 5.15 -2.13
CA ILE A 86 6.00 4.18 -3.22
C ILE A 86 4.59 3.62 -3.39
N THR A 87 4.09 3.61 -4.62
CA THR A 87 2.79 3.05 -4.96
C THR A 87 2.98 1.99 -6.03
N ALA A 88 2.42 0.81 -5.81
CA ALA A 88 2.33 -0.26 -6.81
C ALA A 88 1.01 -0.14 -7.56
N ASP A 89 1.08 -0.13 -8.88
CA ASP A 89 -0.11 -0.19 -9.71
C ASP A 89 -0.60 -1.65 -9.87
N ARG A 90 -1.73 -1.82 -10.58
CA ARG A 90 -2.33 -3.14 -10.82
C ARG A 90 -1.49 -4.02 -11.76
N LEU A 91 -0.61 -3.43 -12.54
CA LEU A 91 0.19 -4.13 -13.57
C LEU A 91 1.56 -4.55 -13.05
N VAL A 92 1.91 -4.17 -11.82
CA VAL A 92 3.18 -4.54 -11.21
C VAL A 92 3.37 -6.06 -11.23
N LYS A 93 4.60 -6.51 -11.48
CA LYS A 93 4.96 -7.93 -11.46
C LYS A 93 5.62 -8.31 -10.15
N SER A 94 5.39 -9.55 -9.72
CA SER A 94 6.05 -10.10 -8.55
C SER A 94 7.55 -10.12 -8.74
N GLN A 95 8.28 -9.42 -7.87
CA GLN A 95 9.74 -9.31 -7.92
C GLN A 95 10.32 -8.86 -6.58
N GLN A 96 11.60 -9.11 -6.39
CA GLN A 96 12.40 -8.45 -5.38
C GLN A 96 12.82 -7.08 -5.93
N VAL A 97 12.62 -6.05 -5.13
CA VAL A 97 13.06 -4.68 -5.44
C VAL A 97 14.22 -4.31 -4.54
N ASP A 98 15.31 -3.92 -5.16
CA ASP A 98 16.51 -3.42 -4.48
C ASP A 98 16.68 -1.94 -4.82
N LEU A 99 16.56 -1.08 -3.82
CA LEU A 99 16.80 0.35 -3.94
C LEU A 99 18.17 0.70 -3.36
N LEU A 100 18.90 1.52 -4.08
CA LEU A 100 20.16 2.10 -3.64
C LEU A 100 19.93 3.58 -3.40
N LEU A 101 20.25 4.04 -2.18
CA LEU A 101 20.11 5.42 -1.76
C LEU A 101 21.50 6.05 -1.69
N ASP A 102 21.76 6.96 -2.60
CA ASP A 102 23.01 7.71 -2.71
C ASP A 102 22.79 9.15 -2.26
N PHE A 103 23.71 9.66 -1.44
CA PHE A 103 23.54 10.97 -0.83
C PHE A 103 24.59 11.95 -1.32
N SER A 104 24.20 13.20 -1.46
CA SER A 104 25.12 14.31 -1.72
C SER A 104 24.92 15.43 -0.68
N GLU A 105 25.97 16.14 -0.38
CA GLU A 105 26.02 17.27 0.55
C GLU A 105 26.94 18.36 0.00
N ALA A 106 26.59 19.63 0.15
CA ALA A 106 27.24 20.74 -0.52
C ALA A 106 28.73 20.94 -0.20
N ASN A 107 29.23 20.39 0.90
CA ASN A 107 30.63 20.54 1.33
C ASN A 107 31.42 19.23 1.25
N ASP A 108 30.94 18.23 0.50
CA ASP A 108 31.55 16.90 0.34
C ASP A 108 31.65 16.06 1.62
N PHE A 109 30.64 16.15 2.49
CA PHE A 109 30.48 15.32 3.67
C PHE A 109 29.15 14.54 3.65
N PRO A 110 28.82 13.79 2.58
CA PRO A 110 27.61 12.98 2.55
C PRO A 110 27.70 11.83 3.55
N PRO A 111 26.56 11.29 4.01
CA PRO A 111 26.55 10.00 4.70
C PRO A 111 26.92 8.87 3.74
N ASP A 112 27.16 7.70 4.32
CA ASP A 112 27.35 6.48 3.53
C ASP A 112 26.12 6.15 2.68
N GLN A 113 26.35 5.44 1.59
CA GLN A 113 25.32 4.89 0.73
C GLN A 113 24.54 3.79 1.48
N HIS A 114 23.23 3.73 1.28
CA HIS A 114 22.36 2.71 1.87
C HIS A 114 21.66 1.88 0.79
N SER A 115 21.37 0.63 1.11
CA SER A 115 20.53 -0.24 0.29
C SER A 115 19.29 -0.66 1.08
N LEU A 116 18.18 -0.81 0.37
CA LEU A 116 16.91 -1.28 0.91
C LEU A 116 16.30 -2.29 -0.05
N SER A 117 15.90 -3.44 0.48
CA SER A 117 15.27 -4.51 -0.29
C SER A 117 13.89 -4.83 0.26
N PHE A 118 12.90 -5.01 -0.62
CA PHE A 118 11.56 -5.45 -0.27
C PHE A 118 10.94 -6.27 -1.40
N GLU A 119 9.93 -7.07 -1.05
CA GLU A 119 9.19 -7.89 -2.02
C GLU A 119 8.01 -7.10 -2.58
N VAL A 120 7.77 -7.23 -3.89
CA VAL A 120 6.57 -6.74 -4.57
C VAL A 120 5.79 -7.93 -5.09
N ARG A 121 4.46 -7.92 -4.96
CA ARG A 121 3.56 -8.98 -5.45
C ARG A 121 2.56 -8.44 -6.45
N GLU A 122 2.42 -9.17 -7.54
CA GLU A 122 1.45 -8.88 -8.58
C GLU A 122 0.01 -9.07 -8.09
N PHE A 123 -0.92 -8.46 -8.81
CA PHE A 123 -2.34 -8.63 -8.56
C PHE A 123 -2.77 -10.05 -8.95
N ILE A 124 -3.36 -10.75 -8.00
CA ILE A 124 -3.99 -12.05 -8.23
C ILE A 124 -5.50 -11.84 -8.18
N ALA A 125 -6.19 -12.15 -9.27
CA ALA A 125 -7.62 -11.96 -9.35
C ALA A 125 -8.39 -12.98 -8.47
N PRO A 126 -9.44 -12.54 -7.76
CA PRO A 126 -10.40 -13.47 -7.17
C PRO A 126 -11.27 -14.09 -8.27
N GLU A 127 -11.84 -15.25 -7.98
CA GLU A 127 -12.85 -15.90 -8.80
C GLU A 127 -14.04 -16.29 -7.91
N LEU A 128 -15.12 -15.53 -8.03
CA LEU A 128 -16.31 -15.73 -7.21
C LEU A 128 -17.30 -16.64 -7.92
N VAL A 129 -17.77 -17.65 -7.22
CA VAL A 129 -18.81 -18.57 -7.71
C VAL A 129 -19.95 -18.67 -6.70
N LEU A 130 -21.16 -18.89 -7.22
CA LEU A 130 -22.32 -19.25 -6.40
C LEU A 130 -22.28 -20.76 -6.16
N VAL A 131 -22.12 -21.15 -4.89
CA VAL A 131 -22.04 -22.56 -4.48
C VAL A 131 -23.44 -23.13 -4.38
N SER A 132 -23.68 -24.29 -4.98
CA SER A 132 -24.94 -25.05 -4.87
C SER A 132 -26.19 -24.39 -5.48
N GLY A 133 -26.05 -23.23 -6.17
CA GLY A 133 -27.17 -22.46 -6.67
C GLY A 133 -27.89 -21.66 -5.58
N LEU A 134 -29.13 -21.24 -5.89
CA LEU A 134 -30.00 -20.58 -4.91
C LEU A 134 -31.03 -21.58 -4.41
N ASP A 135 -31.21 -21.60 -3.10
CA ASP A 135 -32.25 -22.38 -2.43
C ASP A 135 -33.44 -21.46 -2.13
N ILE A 136 -34.66 -21.94 -2.36
CA ILE A 136 -35.89 -21.19 -2.12
C ILE A 136 -36.74 -22.00 -1.13
N GLU A 137 -36.91 -21.43 0.05
CA GLU A 137 -37.82 -21.95 1.05
C GLU A 137 -39.11 -21.12 1.05
N ASP A 138 -40.20 -21.69 0.58
CA ASP A 138 -41.54 -21.09 0.56
C ASP A 138 -42.38 -21.62 1.73
N ALA A 139 -43.45 -20.91 2.08
CA ALA A 139 -44.32 -21.29 3.21
C ALA A 139 -45.09 -22.57 2.95
N SER A 140 -45.38 -22.92 1.71
CA SER A 140 -46.06 -24.15 1.31
C SER A 140 -45.12 -25.33 1.11
N ASN A 141 -43.81 -25.06 1.04
CA ASN A 141 -42.75 -26.04 0.83
C ASN A 141 -42.94 -26.88 -0.46
N ASN A 142 -43.47 -26.24 -1.50
CA ASN A 142 -43.69 -26.86 -2.81
C ASN A 142 -42.69 -26.41 -3.87
N GLY A 143 -41.76 -25.46 -3.54
CA GLY A 143 -40.74 -24.92 -4.40
C GLY A 143 -41.29 -23.84 -5.39
N MET A 144 -42.49 -23.33 -5.18
CA MET A 144 -43.12 -22.28 -5.96
C MET A 144 -43.61 -21.15 -5.07
N VAL A 145 -43.28 -19.92 -5.37
CA VAL A 145 -43.75 -18.75 -4.62
C VAL A 145 -45.11 -18.30 -5.18
N GLU A 146 -46.17 -18.47 -4.40
CA GLU A 146 -47.52 -18.16 -4.77
C GLU A 146 -47.93 -16.75 -4.36
N ALA A 147 -49.07 -16.26 -4.89
CA ALA A 147 -49.55 -14.91 -4.63
C ALA A 147 -49.82 -14.66 -3.14
N GLY A 148 -49.11 -13.71 -2.53
CA GLY A 148 -49.23 -13.36 -1.12
C GLY A 148 -48.39 -14.23 -0.18
N GLU A 149 -47.57 -15.11 -0.71
CA GLU A 149 -46.66 -15.97 0.03
C GLU A 149 -45.30 -15.27 0.28
N LEU A 150 -44.72 -15.55 1.45
CA LEU A 150 -43.34 -15.18 1.75
C LEU A 150 -42.42 -16.36 1.47
N ALA A 151 -41.31 -16.09 0.79
CA ALA A 151 -40.27 -17.06 0.58
C ALA A 151 -38.90 -16.48 1.01
N THR A 152 -38.03 -17.36 1.45
CA THR A 152 -36.63 -17.03 1.76
C THR A 152 -35.73 -17.58 0.68
N ILE A 153 -34.84 -16.73 0.15
CA ILE A 153 -33.83 -17.14 -0.82
C ILE A 153 -32.49 -17.20 -0.07
N THR A 154 -31.87 -18.37 -0.11
CA THR A 154 -30.55 -18.60 0.48
C THR A 154 -29.55 -18.95 -0.62
N GLY A 155 -28.35 -18.40 -0.53
CA GLY A 155 -27.25 -18.72 -1.42
C GLY A 155 -25.90 -18.50 -0.74
N ALA A 156 -24.89 -19.23 -1.19
CA ALA A 156 -23.52 -19.07 -0.69
C ALA A 156 -22.60 -18.66 -1.84
N VAL A 157 -21.79 -17.64 -1.62
CA VAL A 157 -20.74 -17.21 -2.53
C VAL A 157 -19.41 -17.68 -1.99
N GLN A 158 -18.62 -18.30 -2.82
CA GLN A 158 -17.28 -18.78 -2.51
C GLN A 158 -16.27 -18.13 -3.47
N ASN A 159 -15.11 -17.77 -2.96
CA ASN A 159 -13.96 -17.44 -3.77
C ASN A 159 -13.16 -18.73 -4.04
N ILE A 160 -13.07 -19.12 -5.30
CA ILE A 160 -12.26 -20.26 -5.75
C ILE A 160 -10.96 -19.81 -6.43
N GLY A 161 -10.78 -18.49 -6.56
CA GLY A 161 -9.54 -17.87 -7.01
C GLY A 161 -8.46 -17.87 -5.93
N GLN A 162 -7.29 -17.35 -6.27
CA GLN A 162 -6.15 -17.24 -5.34
C GLN A 162 -6.02 -15.84 -4.71
N GLY A 163 -6.73 -14.85 -5.25
CA GLY A 163 -6.74 -13.48 -4.73
C GLY A 163 -7.97 -13.22 -3.89
N SER A 164 -7.83 -12.39 -2.84
CA SER A 164 -8.97 -11.97 -2.01
C SER A 164 -9.93 -11.10 -2.82
N ALA A 165 -11.23 -11.34 -2.69
CA ALA A 165 -12.27 -10.47 -3.24
C ALA A 165 -12.67 -9.43 -2.19
N LYS A 166 -12.32 -8.16 -2.43
CA LYS A 166 -12.64 -7.04 -1.52
C LYS A 166 -13.93 -6.35 -1.94
N ASP A 167 -14.66 -5.81 -0.95
CA ASP A 167 -15.88 -5.03 -1.16
C ASP A 167 -16.94 -5.74 -2.03
N VAL A 168 -17.10 -7.04 -1.82
CA VAL A 168 -18.03 -7.87 -2.59
C VAL A 168 -19.46 -7.42 -2.33
N LYS A 169 -20.20 -7.16 -3.42
CA LYS A 169 -21.63 -6.84 -3.37
C LYS A 169 -22.42 -7.86 -4.17
N VAL A 170 -23.52 -8.29 -3.59
CA VAL A 170 -24.52 -9.13 -4.26
C VAL A 170 -25.75 -8.29 -4.51
N ARG A 171 -26.19 -8.27 -5.75
CA ARG A 171 -27.47 -7.65 -6.16
C ARG A 171 -28.42 -8.72 -6.63
N ILE A 172 -29.67 -8.66 -6.14
CA ILE A 172 -30.75 -9.53 -6.55
C ILE A 172 -31.76 -8.72 -7.35
N ASP A 173 -32.00 -9.13 -8.58
CA ASP A 173 -33.04 -8.57 -9.43
C ASP A 173 -34.22 -9.53 -9.43
N LEU A 174 -35.37 -9.07 -8.92
CA LEU A 174 -36.61 -9.83 -8.87
C LEU A 174 -37.37 -9.68 -10.18
N GLY A 175 -38.10 -10.72 -10.56
CA GLY A 175 -38.99 -10.70 -11.69
C GLY A 175 -40.24 -9.86 -11.44
N ASN A 176 -41.14 -9.79 -12.47
CA ASN A 176 -42.40 -9.05 -12.37
C ASN A 176 -43.29 -9.64 -11.27
N ASN A 177 -43.94 -8.75 -10.51
CA ASN A 177 -44.88 -9.07 -9.43
C ASN A 177 -44.26 -9.78 -8.20
N VAL A 178 -42.90 -9.75 -8.05
CA VAL A 178 -42.19 -10.20 -6.87
C VAL A 178 -41.55 -9.00 -6.20
N TYR A 179 -41.64 -8.89 -4.90
CA TYR A 179 -41.17 -7.75 -4.12
C TYR A 179 -40.40 -8.22 -2.91
N PHE A 180 -39.40 -7.42 -2.50
CA PHE A 180 -38.71 -7.68 -1.25
C PHE A 180 -39.67 -7.47 -0.07
N GLY A 181 -39.73 -8.42 0.83
CA GLY A 181 -40.53 -8.36 2.06
C GLY A 181 -39.74 -7.82 3.25
N GLY A 182 -40.40 -7.09 4.13
CA GLY A 182 -39.80 -6.59 5.36
C GLY A 182 -38.68 -5.57 5.13
N GLU A 183 -37.54 -5.75 5.82
CA GLU A 183 -36.35 -4.88 5.71
C GLU A 183 -35.33 -5.39 4.68
N CYS A 184 -35.71 -6.33 3.81
CA CYS A 184 -34.82 -6.88 2.80
C CYS A 184 -34.52 -5.85 1.72
N ASN A 185 -33.26 -5.81 1.29
CA ASN A 185 -32.77 -4.94 0.23
C ASN A 185 -32.36 -5.75 -1.01
N SER A 186 -32.34 -5.08 -2.16
CA SER A 186 -31.87 -5.68 -3.41
C SER A 186 -30.36 -5.83 -3.49
N GLU A 187 -29.60 -5.21 -2.57
CA GLU A 187 -28.14 -5.21 -2.55
C GLU A 187 -27.62 -5.55 -1.15
N PHE A 188 -26.65 -6.43 -1.09
CA PHE A 188 -25.97 -6.88 0.13
C PHE A 188 -24.47 -6.74 -0.02
N SER A 189 -23.78 -6.31 1.04
CA SER A 189 -22.32 -6.31 1.12
C SER A 189 -21.84 -7.55 1.86
N LEU A 190 -20.96 -8.33 1.25
CA LEU A 190 -20.36 -9.53 1.84
C LEU A 190 -18.94 -9.28 2.38
N ASN A 191 -18.50 -8.01 2.45
CA ASN A 191 -17.15 -7.65 2.85
C ASN A 191 -16.07 -8.34 1.99
N THR A 192 -14.98 -8.82 2.63
CA THR A 192 -13.91 -9.54 1.95
C THR A 192 -14.18 -11.03 1.99
N ILE A 193 -13.95 -11.71 0.85
CA ILE A 193 -14.02 -13.17 0.72
C ILE A 193 -12.62 -13.63 0.31
N GLU A 194 -11.96 -14.39 1.18
CA GLU A 194 -10.63 -14.98 0.96
C GLU A 194 -10.70 -16.21 0.05
#